data_caeeff4dce714ecbcf5430384595e4f0
#
_entry.id   caeeff4dce714ecbcf5430384595e4f0
#
_cell.length_a   1.000
_cell.length_b   1.000
_cell.length_c   1.000
_cell.angle_alpha   90.00
_cell.angle_beta   90.00
_cell.angle_gamma   90.00
#
_symmetry.space_group_name_H-M   'P 1'
#
loop_
_entity.id
_entity.type
_entity.pdbx_description
1 polymer ?
#
loop_
_entity_poly.entity_id
_entity_poly.type
_entity_poly.pdbx_seq_one_letter_code
_entity_poly.pdbx_strand_id
1 'polypeptide(L)'
;MVLKNPNEFQKGRTIVYFVRHGERIHIPNKKDAGLKIPGPGLTKEGIIQAKKAAKGFSKIKDEIDVIYSSNMLRAIETANEISKATGKKFKVIKGLSEINNIYNKKKYLQKNFWRDFIKHKSSLIVFNNILKNNQGKVVIIVGHGNILKGIIGKKLGLSFRQISKFGHRNGNTTLISFKGQKLDFIEYINSKELFY
;
A
#
# COMPACT_ATOMS: atom_id res chain seq x y z
N MET A 1 10.56 -10.72 17.21
CA MET A 1 10.97 -9.31 17.18
C MET A 1 9.76 -8.48 17.53
N VAL A 2 9.69 -7.95 18.75
CA VAL A 2 8.57 -7.13 19.22
C VAL A 2 8.65 -5.81 18.45
N LEU A 3 7.59 -5.44 17.73
CA LEU A 3 7.50 -4.10 17.19
C LEU A 3 7.53 -3.13 18.36
N LYS A 4 8.59 -2.34 18.42
CA LYS A 4 8.67 -1.22 19.33
C LYS A 4 7.52 -0.27 19.01
N ASN A 5 6.96 0.33 20.04
CA ASN A 5 5.92 1.33 19.93
C ASN A 5 6.30 2.36 18.84
N PRO A 6 5.44 2.66 17.84
CA PRO A 6 5.70 3.69 16.83
C PRO A 6 6.23 4.99 17.44
N ASN A 7 5.81 5.36 18.63
CA ASN A 7 6.29 6.54 19.36
C ASN A 7 7.80 6.55 19.61
N GLU A 8 8.46 5.39 19.72
CA GLU A 8 9.92 5.32 19.87
C GLU A 8 10.66 5.72 18.59
N PHE A 9 10.02 5.55 17.41
CA PHE A 9 10.58 5.89 16.09
C PHE A 9 10.12 7.25 15.57
N GLN A 10 9.10 7.85 16.19
CA GLN A 10 8.34 8.97 15.62
C GLN A 10 9.04 10.31 15.72
N LYS A 11 10.11 10.48 16.52
CA LYS A 11 10.79 11.77 16.72
C LYS A 11 11.22 12.39 15.37
N GLY A 12 10.36 13.28 14.82
CA GLY A 12 10.58 13.95 13.55
C GLY A 12 10.44 13.07 12.29
N ARG A 13 9.87 11.89 12.40
CA ARG A 13 9.67 10.92 11.31
C ARG A 13 8.21 10.72 10.98
N THR A 14 7.91 10.53 9.69
CA THR A 14 6.62 10.01 9.24
C THR A 14 6.71 8.49 9.14
N ILE A 15 5.86 7.79 9.85
CA ILE A 15 5.78 6.32 9.83
C ILE A 15 4.73 5.90 8.82
N VAL A 16 5.07 5.06 7.87
CA VAL A 16 4.14 4.60 6.83
C VAL A 16 4.02 3.09 6.83
N TYR A 17 2.81 2.62 7.12
CA TYR A 17 2.41 1.23 6.93
C TYR A 17 1.80 1.05 5.55
N PHE A 18 2.51 0.37 4.65
CA PHE A 18 1.99 -0.05 3.37
C PHE A 18 1.31 -1.41 3.49
N VAL A 19 0.01 -1.47 3.25
CA VAL A 19 -0.79 -2.69 3.28
C VAL A 19 -1.20 -3.05 1.85
N ARG A 20 -0.84 -4.24 1.38
CA ARG A 20 -1.44 -4.75 0.14
C ARG A 20 -2.83 -5.27 0.45
N HIS A 21 -3.81 -4.93 -0.41
CA HIS A 21 -5.16 -5.49 -0.31
C HIS A 21 -5.18 -7.00 -0.15
N GLY A 22 -6.19 -7.57 0.51
CA GLY A 22 -6.43 -9.01 0.59
C GLY A 22 -6.59 -9.65 -0.80
N GLU A 23 -6.64 -10.97 -0.85
CA GLU A 23 -6.83 -11.71 -2.11
C GLU A 23 -8.11 -11.24 -2.81
N ARG A 24 -8.01 -10.99 -4.13
CA ARG A 24 -9.12 -10.51 -4.96
C ARG A 24 -9.80 -11.65 -5.71
N ILE A 25 -11.08 -11.51 -5.99
CA ILE A 25 -11.81 -12.38 -6.92
C ILE A 25 -11.12 -12.32 -8.29
N HIS A 26 -10.89 -13.48 -8.90
CA HIS A 26 -10.38 -13.59 -10.25
C HIS A 26 -11.55 -13.45 -11.23
N ILE A 27 -11.54 -12.38 -12.05
CA ILE A 27 -12.51 -12.21 -13.14
C ILE A 27 -11.77 -12.57 -14.44
N PRO A 28 -12.12 -13.68 -15.08
CA PRO A 28 -11.64 -13.95 -16.44
C PRO A 28 -12.19 -12.87 -17.38
N ASN A 29 -11.34 -12.39 -18.31
CA ASN A 29 -11.75 -11.42 -19.33
C ASN A 29 -12.27 -10.07 -18.79
N LYS A 30 -11.38 -9.28 -18.21
CA LYS A 30 -11.43 -7.81 -17.95
C LYS A 30 -12.71 -7.05 -18.40
N LYS A 31 -13.85 -7.34 -17.83
CA LYS A 31 -15.04 -6.50 -17.95
C LYS A 31 -15.24 -5.68 -16.67
N ASP A 32 -14.26 -4.81 -16.34
CA ASP A 32 -14.43 -3.79 -15.29
C ASP A 32 -15.17 -2.55 -15.80
N ALA A 33 -15.67 -2.59 -17.04
CA ALA A 33 -16.36 -1.49 -17.68
C ALA A 33 -17.75 -1.30 -17.03
N GLY A 34 -17.93 -0.16 -16.38
CA GLY A 34 -19.23 0.27 -15.84
C GLY A 34 -19.41 0.19 -14.34
N LEU A 35 -18.46 -0.29 -13.56
CA LEU A 35 -18.56 -0.28 -12.10
C LEU A 35 -18.25 1.13 -11.56
N LYS A 36 -19.11 1.66 -10.66
CA LYS A 36 -18.84 2.92 -9.92
C LYS A 36 -17.51 2.88 -9.17
N ILE A 37 -17.12 1.70 -8.67
CA ILE A 37 -15.85 1.44 -8.00
C ILE A 37 -15.09 0.41 -8.84
N PRO A 38 -13.88 0.73 -9.35
CA PRO A 38 -13.15 -0.13 -10.28
C PRO A 38 -12.59 -1.39 -9.63
N GLY A 39 -12.68 -2.48 -10.37
CA GLY A 39 -12.05 -3.77 -10.08
C GLY A 39 -12.85 -4.71 -9.20
N PRO A 40 -12.45 -5.99 -9.15
CA PRO A 40 -13.09 -6.99 -8.33
C PRO A 40 -12.84 -6.73 -6.84
N GLY A 41 -13.80 -7.17 -6.02
CA GLY A 41 -13.71 -7.22 -4.56
C GLY A 41 -12.83 -8.36 -4.06
N LEU A 42 -12.82 -8.55 -2.74
CA LEU A 42 -12.08 -9.58 -2.05
C LEU A 42 -12.75 -10.95 -2.15
N THR A 43 -11.95 -12.01 -2.17
CA THR A 43 -12.42 -13.38 -1.89
C THR A 43 -12.72 -13.54 -0.40
N LYS A 44 -13.32 -14.67 0.00
CA LYS A 44 -13.48 -15.04 1.43
C LYS A 44 -12.12 -15.03 2.14
N GLU A 45 -11.09 -15.61 1.51
CA GLU A 45 -9.72 -15.59 2.03
C GLU A 45 -9.18 -14.15 2.11
N GLY A 46 -9.44 -13.31 1.09
CA GLY A 46 -9.05 -11.90 1.12
C GLY A 46 -9.67 -11.12 2.27
N ILE A 47 -10.91 -11.42 2.65
CA ILE A 47 -11.57 -10.83 3.83
C ILE A 47 -10.87 -11.28 5.12
N ILE A 48 -10.51 -12.55 5.23
CA ILE A 48 -9.75 -13.10 6.39
C ILE A 48 -8.40 -12.39 6.51
N GLN A 49 -7.68 -12.22 5.40
CA GLN A 49 -6.40 -11.51 5.36
C GLN A 49 -6.56 -10.04 5.78
N ALA A 50 -7.59 -9.35 5.31
CA ALA A 50 -7.90 -7.97 5.67
C ALA A 50 -8.22 -7.84 7.18
N LYS A 51 -9.03 -8.75 7.73
CA LYS A 51 -9.35 -8.79 9.17
C LYS A 51 -8.10 -9.08 10.02
N LYS A 52 -7.20 -9.96 9.56
CA LYS A 52 -5.94 -10.23 10.25
C LYS A 52 -5.07 -8.97 10.34
N ALA A 53 -4.90 -8.24 9.24
CA ALA A 53 -4.20 -6.96 9.24
C ALA A 53 -4.89 -5.93 10.16
N ALA A 54 -6.21 -5.84 10.09
CA ALA A 54 -7.02 -4.95 10.93
C ALA A 54 -6.85 -5.22 12.42
N LYS A 55 -6.83 -6.51 12.82
CA LYS A 55 -6.55 -6.91 14.21
C LYS A 55 -5.16 -6.47 14.67
N GLY A 56 -4.17 -6.50 13.80
CA GLY A 56 -2.85 -5.91 14.10
C GLY A 56 -2.95 -4.42 14.37
N PHE A 57 -3.58 -3.67 13.48
CA PHE A 57 -3.71 -2.21 13.62
C PHE A 57 -4.57 -1.77 14.81
N SER A 58 -5.53 -2.58 15.27
CA SER A 58 -6.31 -2.26 16.49
C SER A 58 -5.44 -2.13 17.74
N LYS A 59 -4.28 -2.80 17.78
CA LYS A 59 -3.34 -2.72 18.91
C LYS A 59 -2.62 -1.37 19.01
N ILE A 60 -2.57 -0.62 17.91
CA ILE A 60 -1.93 0.71 17.83
C ILE A 60 -2.92 1.78 17.33
N LYS A 61 -4.21 1.59 17.53
CA LYS A 61 -5.27 2.46 17.00
C LYS A 61 -5.12 3.93 17.39
N ASP A 62 -4.62 4.19 18.59
CA ASP A 62 -4.48 5.53 19.14
C ASP A 62 -3.29 6.29 18.54
N GLU A 63 -2.31 5.57 18.00
CA GLU A 63 -1.13 6.12 17.33
C GLU A 63 -1.37 6.42 15.85
N ILE A 64 -2.42 5.83 15.25
CA ILE A 64 -2.74 6.04 13.83
C ILE A 64 -3.37 7.41 13.64
N ASP A 65 -2.74 8.24 12.84
CA ASP A 65 -3.24 9.58 12.50
C ASP A 65 -4.17 9.56 11.29
N VAL A 66 -3.81 8.79 10.24
CA VAL A 66 -4.56 8.82 8.99
C VAL A 66 -4.44 7.51 8.21
N ILE A 67 -5.53 7.15 7.54
CA ILE A 67 -5.60 5.99 6.64
C ILE A 67 -5.94 6.48 5.23
N TYR A 68 -5.17 6.03 4.24
CA TYR A 68 -5.43 6.22 2.83
C TYR A 68 -5.71 4.88 2.15
N SER A 69 -6.58 4.88 1.16
CA SER A 69 -6.86 3.71 0.32
C SER A 69 -6.82 4.07 -1.15
N SER A 70 -6.37 3.13 -1.97
CA SER A 70 -6.67 3.13 -3.40
C SER A 70 -8.19 3.14 -3.64
N ASN A 71 -8.62 3.66 -4.78
CA ASN A 71 -10.03 3.66 -5.17
C ASN A 71 -10.54 2.32 -5.72
N MET A 72 -9.71 1.27 -5.78
CA MET A 72 -10.14 -0.04 -6.26
C MET A 72 -10.86 -0.82 -5.16
N LEU A 73 -11.97 -1.52 -5.52
CA LEU A 73 -12.89 -2.14 -4.57
C LEU A 73 -12.17 -3.00 -3.51
N ARG A 74 -11.29 -3.90 -3.92
CA ARG A 74 -10.50 -4.74 -3.00
C ARG A 74 -9.66 -3.97 -1.98
N ALA A 75 -9.15 -2.79 -2.36
CA ALA A 75 -8.40 -1.95 -1.44
C ALA A 75 -9.32 -1.21 -0.47
N ILE A 76 -10.47 -0.74 -0.96
CA ILE A 76 -11.53 -0.14 -0.14
C ILE A 76 -12.05 -1.14 0.88
N GLU A 77 -12.35 -2.37 0.47
CA GLU A 77 -12.81 -3.44 1.37
C GLU A 77 -11.77 -3.76 2.45
N THR A 78 -10.48 -3.84 2.07
CA THR A 78 -9.39 -4.02 3.04
C THR A 78 -9.29 -2.84 4.01
N ALA A 79 -9.38 -1.60 3.49
CA ALA A 79 -9.35 -0.39 4.31
C ALA A 79 -10.57 -0.29 5.24
N ASN A 80 -11.74 -0.78 4.81
CA ASN A 80 -12.94 -0.86 5.64
C ASN A 80 -12.74 -1.73 6.88
N GLU A 81 -12.10 -2.91 6.73
CA GLU A 81 -11.82 -3.77 7.88
C GLU A 81 -10.84 -3.07 8.86
N ILE A 82 -9.81 -2.38 8.34
CA ILE A 82 -8.89 -1.61 9.18
C ILE A 82 -9.62 -0.43 9.87
N SER A 83 -10.46 0.29 9.13
CA SER A 83 -11.26 1.40 9.65
C SER A 83 -12.19 0.96 10.79
N LYS A 84 -12.88 -0.18 10.63
CA LYS A 84 -13.74 -0.76 11.69
C LYS A 84 -12.94 -1.10 12.94
N ALA A 85 -11.77 -1.72 12.78
CA ALA A 85 -10.96 -2.18 13.91
C ALA A 85 -10.25 -1.04 14.66
N THR A 86 -9.98 0.06 13.98
CA THR A 86 -9.27 1.22 14.55
C THR A 86 -10.18 2.38 14.94
N GLY A 87 -11.43 2.39 14.47
CA GLY A 87 -12.34 3.54 14.60
C GLY A 87 -11.98 4.74 13.73
N LYS A 88 -10.93 4.66 12.92
CA LYS A 88 -10.41 5.76 12.07
C LYS A 88 -11.03 5.70 10.68
N LYS A 89 -11.55 6.82 10.16
CA LYS A 89 -12.01 6.94 8.77
C LYS A 89 -10.81 6.93 7.81
N PHE A 90 -11.01 6.41 6.60
CA PHE A 90 -9.98 6.48 5.55
C PHE A 90 -10.39 7.42 4.40
N LYS A 91 -9.38 7.92 3.70
CA LYS A 91 -9.52 8.77 2.51
C LYS A 91 -9.14 7.98 1.26
N VAL A 92 -10.01 8.03 0.23
CA VAL A 92 -9.75 7.35 -1.05
C VAL A 92 -8.94 8.23 -1.98
N ILE A 93 -7.84 7.69 -2.52
CA ILE A 93 -6.94 8.40 -3.43
C ILE A 93 -6.79 7.60 -4.74
N LYS A 94 -7.31 8.15 -5.85
CA LYS A 94 -7.23 7.54 -7.18
C LYS A 94 -5.80 7.31 -7.67
N GLY A 95 -4.86 8.17 -7.30
CA GLY A 95 -3.45 8.05 -7.67
C GLY A 95 -2.71 6.85 -7.06
N LEU A 96 -3.35 6.10 -6.14
CA LEU A 96 -2.85 4.84 -5.58
C LEU A 96 -3.40 3.60 -6.29
N SER A 97 -4.13 3.76 -7.42
CA SER A 97 -4.68 2.63 -8.21
C SER A 97 -3.57 1.73 -8.75
N GLU A 98 -3.90 0.43 -8.88
CA GLU A 98 -2.94 -0.55 -9.42
C GLU A 98 -2.50 -0.23 -10.85
N ILE A 99 -1.26 -0.55 -11.12
CA ILE A 99 -0.66 -0.52 -12.46
C ILE A 99 -0.26 -1.94 -12.89
N ASN A 100 -0.11 -2.14 -14.19
CA ASN A 100 0.50 -3.38 -14.66
C ASN A 100 1.97 -3.44 -14.22
N ASN A 101 2.51 -4.67 -14.19
CA ASN A 101 3.91 -4.86 -13.79
C ASN A 101 4.87 -4.32 -14.86
N ILE A 102 5.22 -3.04 -14.77
CA ILE A 102 6.17 -2.37 -15.69
C ILE A 102 7.63 -2.80 -15.46
N TYR A 103 7.91 -3.55 -14.39
CA TYR A 103 9.28 -3.96 -14.03
C TYR A 103 9.73 -5.25 -14.70
N ASN A 104 8.87 -5.92 -15.49
CA ASN A 104 9.23 -7.11 -16.26
C ASN A 104 9.70 -6.72 -17.66
N LYS A 105 10.97 -7.02 -18.03
CA LYS A 105 11.57 -6.70 -19.34
C LYS A 105 10.73 -7.14 -20.54
N LYS A 106 10.09 -8.32 -20.49
CA LYS A 106 9.24 -8.82 -21.58
C LYS A 106 8.01 -7.95 -21.85
N LYS A 107 7.72 -6.97 -20.99
CA LYS A 107 6.54 -6.09 -21.10
C LYS A 107 6.82 -4.69 -21.66
N TYR A 108 8.07 -4.32 -21.91
CA TYR A 108 8.39 -3.04 -22.57
C TYR A 108 7.76 -2.88 -23.95
N LEU A 109 7.51 -3.99 -24.64
CA LEU A 109 6.86 -4.04 -25.95
C LEU A 109 5.32 -4.07 -25.89
N GLN A 110 4.73 -4.04 -24.70
CA GLN A 110 3.27 -4.08 -24.56
C GLN A 110 2.66 -2.70 -24.79
N LYS A 111 1.55 -2.67 -25.54
CA LYS A 111 0.75 -1.47 -25.91
C LYS A 111 0.47 -0.50 -24.74
N ASN A 112 0.48 -0.97 -23.51
CA ASN A 112 0.11 -0.19 -22.32
C ASN A 112 1.31 0.24 -21.44
N PHE A 113 2.55 -0.06 -21.84
CA PHE A 113 3.73 0.23 -21.03
C PHE A 113 3.84 1.70 -20.63
N TRP A 114 3.77 2.60 -21.60
CA TRP A 114 3.89 4.04 -21.35
C TRP A 114 2.79 4.60 -20.46
N ARG A 115 1.55 4.13 -20.64
CA ARG A 115 0.44 4.50 -19.76
C ARG A 115 0.71 4.11 -18.32
N ASP A 116 1.19 2.88 -18.08
CA ASP A 116 1.45 2.39 -16.73
C ASP A 116 2.71 3.03 -16.12
N PHE A 117 3.69 3.39 -16.94
CA PHE A 117 4.85 4.17 -16.53
C PHE A 117 4.47 5.59 -16.07
N ILE A 118 3.61 6.28 -16.84
CA ILE A 118 3.08 7.60 -16.45
C ILE A 118 2.29 7.51 -15.14
N LYS A 119 1.42 6.50 -15.00
CA LYS A 119 0.68 6.25 -13.75
C LYS A 119 1.62 6.01 -12.58
N HIS A 120 2.71 5.27 -12.78
CA HIS A 120 3.70 5.06 -11.75
C HIS A 120 4.36 6.38 -11.31
N LYS A 121 4.78 7.24 -12.26
CA LYS A 121 5.29 8.59 -11.94
C LYS A 121 4.25 9.41 -11.15
N SER A 122 3.00 9.39 -11.58
CA SER A 122 1.89 10.07 -10.87
C SER A 122 1.71 9.53 -9.45
N SER A 123 1.83 8.22 -9.24
CA SER A 123 1.73 7.62 -7.91
C SER A 123 2.87 8.03 -6.99
N LEU A 124 4.07 8.23 -7.51
CA LEU A 124 5.21 8.77 -6.74
C LEU A 124 4.96 10.21 -6.31
N ILE A 125 4.38 11.04 -7.18
CA ILE A 125 4.00 12.43 -6.85
C ILE A 125 2.93 12.42 -5.75
N VAL A 126 1.89 11.60 -5.91
CA VAL A 126 0.84 11.44 -4.89
C VAL A 126 1.42 11.00 -3.56
N PHE A 127 2.31 10.01 -3.57
CA PHE A 127 2.97 9.53 -2.35
C PHE A 127 3.83 10.62 -1.69
N ASN A 128 4.59 11.39 -2.47
CA ASN A 128 5.38 12.51 -1.94
C ASN A 128 4.48 13.60 -1.31
N ASN A 129 3.31 13.86 -1.89
CA ASN A 129 2.32 14.78 -1.30
C ASN A 129 1.73 14.21 -0.01
N ILE A 130 1.48 12.90 0.07
CA ILE A 130 1.07 12.25 1.32
C ILE A 130 2.13 12.47 2.40
N LEU A 131 3.41 12.23 2.11
CA LEU A 131 4.51 12.46 3.06
C LEU A 131 4.59 13.94 3.49
N LYS A 132 4.52 14.88 2.52
CA LYS A 132 4.57 16.32 2.80
C LYS A 132 3.46 16.76 3.75
N ASN A 133 2.24 16.26 3.56
CA ASN A 133 1.06 16.66 4.33
C ASN A 133 0.89 15.90 5.66
N ASN A 134 1.73 14.91 5.93
CA ASN A 134 1.63 14.05 7.11
C ASN A 134 2.97 13.91 7.84
N GLN A 135 3.76 14.97 7.88
CA GLN A 135 5.04 14.94 8.59
C GLN A 135 4.85 14.69 10.07
N GLY A 136 5.66 13.82 10.65
CA GLY A 136 5.59 13.44 12.06
C GLY A 136 4.41 12.52 12.42
N LYS A 137 3.65 12.01 11.44
CA LYS A 137 2.45 11.20 11.64
C LYS A 137 2.65 9.73 11.33
N VAL A 138 1.76 8.91 11.90
CA VAL A 138 1.60 7.49 11.56
C VAL A 138 0.51 7.35 10.51
N VAL A 139 0.90 6.86 9.34
CA VAL A 139 0.08 6.79 8.13
C VAL A 139 -0.10 5.34 7.70
N ILE A 140 -1.33 4.92 7.44
CA ILE A 140 -1.61 3.64 6.78
C ILE A 140 -1.97 3.92 5.32
N ILE A 141 -1.38 3.17 4.40
CA ILE A 141 -1.71 3.22 2.96
C ILE A 141 -2.10 1.82 2.49
N VAL A 142 -3.38 1.65 2.17
CA VAL A 142 -3.88 0.40 1.58
C VAL A 142 -3.84 0.52 0.05
N GLY A 143 -3.07 -0.36 -0.57
CA GLY A 143 -2.82 -0.30 -2.00
C GLY A 143 -2.51 -1.66 -2.63
N HIS A 144 -1.66 -1.65 -3.64
CA HIS A 144 -1.43 -2.76 -4.55
C HIS A 144 0.05 -3.10 -4.68
N GLY A 145 0.33 -4.36 -5.06
CA GLY A 145 1.69 -4.87 -5.08
C GLY A 145 2.65 -4.13 -6.03
N ASN A 146 2.22 -3.77 -7.24
CA ASN A 146 3.12 -3.10 -8.19
C ASN A 146 3.35 -1.62 -7.82
N ILE A 147 2.33 -0.92 -7.32
CA ILE A 147 2.47 0.45 -6.82
C ILE A 147 3.39 0.47 -5.60
N LEU A 148 3.14 -0.37 -4.60
CA LEU A 148 3.92 -0.40 -3.36
C LEU A 148 5.39 -0.70 -3.63
N LYS A 149 5.69 -1.78 -4.39
CA LYS A 149 7.08 -2.11 -4.73
C LYS A 149 7.76 -1.03 -5.55
N GLY A 150 7.00 -0.33 -6.40
CA GLY A 150 7.53 0.76 -7.21
C GLY A 150 7.89 1.98 -6.37
N ILE A 151 7.04 2.38 -5.46
CA ILE A 151 7.30 3.48 -4.51
C ILE A 151 8.51 3.15 -3.64
N ILE A 152 8.51 1.98 -3.00
CA ILE A 152 9.59 1.55 -2.12
C ILE A 152 10.90 1.46 -2.90
N GLY A 153 10.90 0.78 -4.04
CA GLY A 153 12.10 0.61 -4.84
C GLY A 153 12.70 1.92 -5.35
N LYS A 154 11.85 2.89 -5.73
CA LYS A 154 12.32 4.23 -6.13
C LYS A 154 12.87 5.02 -4.96
N LYS A 155 12.28 4.92 -3.79
CA LYS A 155 12.80 5.55 -2.56
C LYS A 155 14.14 4.95 -2.11
N LEU A 156 14.39 3.69 -2.44
CA LEU A 156 15.68 3.00 -2.24
C LEU A 156 16.70 3.26 -3.37
N GLY A 157 16.35 4.00 -4.42
CA GLY A 157 17.23 4.20 -5.58
C GLY A 157 17.42 2.96 -6.47
N LEU A 158 16.54 1.96 -6.37
CA LEU A 158 16.68 0.69 -7.08
C LEU A 158 16.35 0.84 -8.58
N SER A 159 17.08 0.11 -9.40
CA SER A 159 16.78 -0.07 -10.82
C SER A 159 15.49 -0.88 -11.03
N PHE A 160 14.87 -0.76 -12.22
CA PHE A 160 13.69 -1.55 -12.59
C PHE A 160 13.91 -3.07 -12.44
N ARG A 161 15.12 -3.56 -12.78
CA ARG A 161 15.48 -4.97 -12.64
C ARG A 161 15.46 -5.42 -11.17
N GLN A 162 15.96 -4.59 -10.26
CA GLN A 162 15.94 -4.87 -8.83
C GLN A 162 14.51 -4.81 -8.28
N ILE A 163 13.73 -3.77 -8.63
CA ILE A 163 12.32 -3.62 -8.23
C ILE A 163 11.48 -4.83 -8.70
N SER A 164 11.78 -5.42 -9.86
CA SER A 164 11.05 -6.60 -10.35
C SER A 164 11.16 -7.83 -9.46
N LYS A 165 12.22 -7.91 -8.67
CA LYS A 165 12.46 -9.03 -7.74
C LYS A 165 11.71 -8.91 -6.42
N PHE A 166 11.17 -7.74 -6.10
CA PHE A 166 10.35 -7.54 -4.91
C PHE A 166 8.96 -8.13 -5.10
N GLY A 167 8.50 -8.88 -4.12
CA GLY A 167 7.14 -9.32 -3.99
C GLY A 167 6.47 -8.67 -2.78
N HIS A 168 5.15 -8.48 -2.84
CA HIS A 168 4.34 -8.10 -1.70
C HIS A 168 3.09 -8.98 -1.70
N ARG A 169 2.92 -9.83 -0.69
CA ARG A 169 1.80 -10.78 -0.61
C ARG A 169 0.52 -10.07 -0.17
N ASN A 170 -0.62 -10.65 -0.51
CA ASN A 170 -1.92 -10.11 -0.15
C ASN A 170 -2.09 -10.06 1.38
N GLY A 171 -2.69 -8.98 1.89
CA GLY A 171 -2.86 -8.76 3.32
C GLY A 171 -1.59 -8.44 4.11
N ASN A 172 -0.42 -8.55 3.50
CA ASN A 172 0.84 -8.28 4.18
C ASN A 172 1.14 -6.77 4.25
N THR A 173 1.97 -6.42 5.22
CA THR A 173 2.35 -5.04 5.52
C THR A 173 3.85 -4.82 5.37
N THR A 174 4.23 -3.63 4.97
CA THR A 174 5.60 -3.12 4.99
C THR A 174 5.62 -1.84 5.81
N LEU A 175 6.56 -1.72 6.73
CA LEU A 175 6.73 -0.56 7.60
C LEU A 175 8.00 0.19 7.23
N ILE A 176 7.85 1.48 6.94
CA ILE A 176 8.94 2.37 6.54
C ILE A 176 8.79 3.70 7.24
N SER A 177 9.91 4.27 7.69
CA SER A 177 9.96 5.64 8.20
C SER A 177 10.62 6.60 7.20
N PHE A 178 10.18 7.84 7.25
CA PHE A 178 10.66 8.93 6.39
C PHE A 178 11.00 10.18 7.20
N LYS A 179 12.12 10.82 6.85
CA LYS A 179 12.43 12.20 7.24
C LYS A 179 12.11 13.13 6.07
N GLY A 180 11.06 13.94 6.21
CA GLY A 180 10.50 14.64 5.06
C GLY A 180 10.07 13.67 3.98
N GLN A 181 10.65 13.76 2.78
CA GLN A 181 10.38 12.84 1.67
C GLN A 181 11.48 11.78 1.45
N LYS A 182 12.55 11.82 2.23
CA LYS A 182 13.64 10.85 2.16
C LYS A 182 13.31 9.63 3.02
N LEU A 183 13.56 8.44 2.47
CA LEU A 183 13.50 7.21 3.22
C LEU A 183 14.59 7.25 4.31
N ASP A 184 14.20 7.03 5.55
CA ASP A 184 15.11 6.99 6.69
C ASP A 184 15.42 5.54 7.07
N PHE A 185 14.39 4.72 7.23
CA PHE A 185 14.56 3.37 7.74
C PHE A 185 13.43 2.43 7.29
N ILE A 186 13.74 1.14 7.12
CA ILE A 186 12.76 0.09 6.83
C ILE A 186 12.81 -0.91 7.98
N GLU A 187 11.70 -1.03 8.72
CA GLU A 187 11.61 -1.99 9.82
C GLU A 187 11.36 -3.40 9.30
N TYR A 188 10.41 -3.56 8.39
CA TYR A 188 10.15 -4.84 7.75
C TYR A 188 9.47 -4.67 6.38
N ILE A 189 9.66 -5.68 5.54
CA ILE A 189 9.03 -5.77 4.23
C ILE A 189 8.17 -7.02 4.16
N ASN A 190 6.88 -6.85 3.73
CA ASN A 190 6.01 -7.97 3.40
C ASN A 190 5.72 -8.92 4.58
N SER A 191 5.57 -8.38 5.79
CA SER A 191 5.23 -9.17 6.97
C SER A 191 3.77 -9.59 6.99
N LYS A 192 3.51 -10.84 7.38
CA LYS A 192 2.18 -11.38 7.67
C LYS A 192 1.64 -10.93 9.04
N GLU A 193 2.56 -10.67 9.94
CA GLU A 193 2.28 -10.42 11.34
C GLU A 193 2.73 -9.02 11.67
N LEU A 194 1.79 -8.21 12.11
CA LEU A 194 2.04 -6.83 12.45
C LEU A 194 2.54 -6.67 13.88
N PHE A 195 2.04 -7.52 14.77
CA PHE A 195 2.34 -7.42 16.20
C PHE A 195 2.19 -8.81 16.84
N TYR A 196 3.17 -9.22 17.60
CA TYR A 196 3.10 -10.37 18.49
C TYR A 196 2.61 -9.97 19.88
#